data_863497a4cef7be1858a9198bfe072ae7
#
_entry.id   863497a4cef7be1858a9198bfe072ae7
#
_cell.length_a   1.000
_cell.length_b   1.000
_cell.length_c   1.000
_cell.angle_alpha   90.00
_cell.angle_beta   90.00
_cell.angle_gamma   90.00
#
_symmetry.space_group_name_H-M   'P 1'
#
loop_
_entity.id
_entity.type
_entity.pdbx_description
1 polymer ?
#
loop_
_entity_poly.entity_id
_entity_poly.type
_entity_poly.pdbx_seq_one_letter_code
_entity_poly.pdbx_strand_id
1 'polypeptide(L)'
;MAPLLTLGTRGGAAADPGAKPPIKLAVSTYSWWHFTPEKYPIEKVIENAAGIGFEGVEILHRQMKDETPAYVNGLKRAAFLHGLSFPMLSIHQDFVDPDPAKRQKAIDHTTHCIELATALGISCIRLNSGRWGTIKSFDDLMKVKGEEPPLPGHTQDEAFKWCIDSINACLPTAEKHGVILALENHWGLTTDPANLLRIYKAVDSPWLRLNVDTGNYAGDPYEGLEQLAPHAVIVQAKTYYGGGKWYTLDLDYDRIAKILRKHNFQGWVSLEMEGEEDADIAVPKSYEVLRSAFDA
;
A
#
# COMPACT_ATOMS: atom_id res chain seq x y z
N MET A 1 -29.11 56.70 5.74
CA MET A 1 -29.72 55.38 5.91
C MET A 1 -29.10 54.44 4.89
N ALA A 2 -28.21 53.58 5.29
CA ALA A 2 -27.59 52.58 4.46
C ALA A 2 -28.35 51.27 4.63
N PRO A 3 -28.55 50.44 3.56
CA PRO A 3 -29.28 49.18 3.69
C PRO A 3 -28.42 48.11 4.36
N LEU A 4 -28.97 47.43 5.36
CA LEU A 4 -28.42 46.20 5.95
C LEU A 4 -28.42 45.08 4.89
N LEU A 5 -27.21 44.59 4.56
CA LEU A 5 -27.07 43.31 3.84
C LEU A 5 -27.38 42.16 4.81
N THR A 6 -28.46 41.46 4.58
CA THR A 6 -28.75 40.18 5.22
C THR A 6 -27.84 39.10 4.63
N LEU A 7 -26.83 38.66 5.43
CA LEU A 7 -26.07 37.45 5.13
C LEU A 7 -27.01 36.22 5.25
N GLY A 8 -27.36 35.65 4.11
CA GLY A 8 -28.05 34.37 4.06
C GLY A 8 -27.14 33.27 4.60
N THR A 9 -27.51 32.69 5.74
CA THR A 9 -26.89 31.47 6.26
C THR A 9 -27.13 30.32 5.26
N ARG A 10 -26.11 29.91 4.54
CA ARG A 10 -26.11 28.61 3.87
C ARG A 10 -26.25 27.58 4.97
N GLY A 11 -27.40 26.94 5.09
CA GLY A 11 -27.61 25.78 5.93
C GLY A 11 -26.72 24.65 5.42
N GLY A 12 -25.57 24.46 6.06
CA GLY A 12 -24.84 23.21 5.93
C GLY A 12 -25.73 22.11 6.49
N ALA A 13 -26.06 21.09 5.70
CA ALA A 13 -26.69 19.90 6.21
C ALA A 13 -25.83 19.39 7.38
N ALA A 14 -26.44 19.28 8.57
CA ALA A 14 -25.77 18.67 9.70
C ALA A 14 -25.39 17.24 9.29
N ALA A 15 -24.10 16.91 9.43
CA ALA A 15 -23.64 15.54 9.19
C ALA A 15 -24.46 14.60 10.07
N ASP A 16 -24.97 13.49 9.49
CA ASP A 16 -25.65 12.44 10.24
C ASP A 16 -24.67 11.93 11.32
N PRO A 17 -24.97 12.02 12.62
CA PRO A 17 -24.09 11.57 13.68
C PRO A 17 -23.81 10.07 13.65
N GLY A 18 -24.50 9.29 12.79
CA GLY A 18 -24.27 7.88 12.51
C GLY A 18 -23.51 7.60 11.22
N ALA A 19 -23.29 8.61 10.37
CA ALA A 19 -22.56 8.40 9.12
C ALA A 19 -21.08 8.13 9.39
N LYS A 20 -20.59 6.98 8.93
CA LYS A 20 -19.15 6.68 8.97
C LYS A 20 -18.41 7.68 8.06
N PRO A 21 -17.22 8.15 8.45
CA PRO A 21 -16.43 9.01 7.57
C PRO A 21 -16.15 8.30 6.25
N PRO A 22 -16.13 9.04 5.13
CA PRO A 22 -15.84 8.45 3.83
C PRO A 22 -14.42 7.84 3.85
N ILE A 23 -14.26 6.72 3.14
CA ILE A 23 -12.95 6.10 2.93
C ILE A 23 -12.14 7.02 2.03
N LYS A 24 -10.93 7.37 2.48
CA LYS A 24 -10.03 8.28 1.76
C LYS A 24 -9.33 7.55 0.62
N LEU A 25 -9.22 8.20 -0.52
CA LEU A 25 -8.52 7.67 -1.69
C LEU A 25 -7.13 8.29 -1.82
N ALA A 26 -6.14 7.43 -2.01
CA ALA A 26 -4.78 7.80 -2.38
C ALA A 26 -4.40 7.13 -3.69
N VAL A 27 -3.26 7.52 -4.25
CA VAL A 27 -2.66 6.85 -5.40
C VAL A 27 -1.18 6.57 -5.13
N SER A 28 -0.74 5.37 -5.45
CA SER A 28 0.67 4.99 -5.40
C SER A 28 1.43 5.63 -6.55
N THR A 29 2.61 6.18 -6.25
CA THR A 29 3.50 6.73 -7.27
C THR A 29 3.91 5.70 -8.32
N TYR A 30 3.83 4.41 -7.98
CA TYR A 30 3.98 3.27 -8.89
C TYR A 30 3.09 3.39 -10.12
N SER A 31 1.86 3.88 -9.99
CA SER A 31 0.87 3.98 -11.07
C SER A 31 1.34 4.76 -12.32
N TRP A 32 2.37 5.61 -12.20
CA TRP A 32 3.01 6.31 -13.33
C TRP A 32 4.39 5.79 -13.68
N TRP A 33 4.97 4.90 -12.86
CA TRP A 33 6.37 4.50 -13.12
C TRP A 33 6.52 3.06 -13.61
N HIS A 34 5.82 2.07 -13.03
CA HIS A 34 5.88 0.64 -13.38
C HIS A 34 7.31 0.09 -13.54
N PHE A 35 8.28 0.61 -12.75
CA PHE A 35 9.70 0.25 -12.82
C PHE A 35 10.36 0.44 -14.20
N THR A 36 9.87 1.38 -15.01
CA THR A 36 10.56 1.79 -16.24
C THR A 36 11.95 2.34 -15.93
N PRO A 37 12.93 2.31 -16.88
CA PRO A 37 14.30 2.77 -16.62
C PRO A 37 14.37 4.21 -16.12
N GLU A 38 13.54 5.10 -16.66
CA GLU A 38 13.44 6.49 -16.21
C GLU A 38 12.35 6.62 -15.14
N LYS A 39 12.73 7.14 -13.96
CA LYS A 39 11.80 7.36 -12.87
C LYS A 39 10.87 8.52 -13.15
N TYR A 40 9.57 8.29 -13.07
CA TYR A 40 8.60 9.39 -13.13
C TYR A 40 8.72 10.25 -11.84
N PRO A 41 8.83 11.58 -11.95
CA PRO A 41 9.06 12.43 -10.77
C PRO A 41 7.89 12.38 -9.78
N ILE A 42 8.18 12.14 -8.49
CA ILE A 42 7.16 12.08 -7.43
C ILE A 42 6.44 13.42 -7.30
N GLU A 43 7.14 14.53 -7.53
CA GLU A 43 6.57 15.88 -7.54
C GLU A 43 5.45 16.00 -8.57
N LYS A 44 5.61 15.37 -9.74
CA LYS A 44 4.56 15.32 -10.78
C LYS A 44 3.39 14.44 -10.39
N VAL A 45 3.65 13.31 -9.72
CA VAL A 45 2.56 12.48 -9.18
C VAL A 45 1.71 13.27 -8.18
N ILE A 46 2.33 14.09 -7.33
CA ILE A 46 1.62 14.95 -6.37
C ILE A 46 0.71 15.95 -7.11
N GLU A 47 1.23 16.62 -8.15
CA GLU A 47 0.46 17.55 -8.96
C GLU A 47 -0.73 16.86 -9.66
N ASN A 48 -0.47 15.72 -10.31
CA ASN A 48 -1.48 14.94 -11.02
C ASN A 48 -2.57 14.40 -10.06
N ALA A 49 -2.16 13.82 -8.92
CA ALA A 49 -3.09 13.31 -7.92
C ALA A 49 -4.04 14.40 -7.39
N ALA A 50 -3.52 15.58 -7.10
CA ALA A 50 -4.32 16.73 -6.69
C ALA A 50 -5.31 17.17 -7.78
N GLY A 51 -4.85 17.23 -9.04
CA GLY A 51 -5.68 17.60 -10.18
C GLY A 51 -6.81 16.63 -10.47
N ILE A 52 -6.61 15.33 -10.17
CA ILE A 52 -7.63 14.28 -10.32
C ILE A 52 -8.63 14.29 -9.16
N GLY A 53 -8.20 14.63 -7.93
CA GLY A 53 -9.06 14.70 -6.75
C GLY A 53 -8.74 13.66 -5.67
N PHE A 54 -7.59 12.98 -5.74
CA PHE A 54 -7.11 12.14 -4.63
C PHE A 54 -6.84 12.96 -3.38
N GLU A 55 -6.97 12.34 -2.21
CA GLU A 55 -6.66 12.96 -0.91
C GLU A 55 -5.25 12.61 -0.42
N GLY A 56 -4.56 11.67 -1.10
CA GLY A 56 -3.22 11.27 -0.71
C GLY A 56 -2.38 10.68 -1.84
N VAL A 57 -1.08 10.61 -1.58
CA VAL A 57 -0.10 9.95 -2.45
C VAL A 57 0.71 8.96 -1.61
N GLU A 58 0.67 7.69 -1.98
CA GLU A 58 1.55 6.66 -1.46
C GLU A 58 2.89 6.73 -2.19
N ILE A 59 3.97 6.88 -1.43
CA ILE A 59 5.31 7.00 -2.00
C ILE A 59 5.94 5.63 -2.13
N LEU A 60 6.35 5.25 -3.35
CA LEU A 60 7.20 4.10 -3.57
C LEU A 60 8.67 4.48 -3.34
N HIS A 61 9.30 3.92 -2.31
CA HIS A 61 10.66 4.26 -1.91
C HIS A 61 11.68 4.16 -3.05
N ARG A 62 11.60 3.09 -3.85
CA ARG A 62 12.49 2.89 -5.01
C ARG A 62 12.37 3.99 -6.08
N GLN A 63 11.27 4.73 -6.10
CA GLN A 63 11.06 5.83 -7.04
C GLN A 63 11.70 7.13 -6.56
N MET A 64 11.98 7.29 -5.27
CA MET A 64 12.66 8.47 -4.75
C MET A 64 14.01 8.66 -5.45
N LYS A 65 14.34 9.90 -5.79
CA LYS A 65 15.62 10.24 -6.44
C LYS A 65 16.76 10.39 -5.44
N ASP A 66 16.45 10.85 -4.22
CA ASP A 66 17.36 10.91 -3.08
C ASP A 66 16.58 10.97 -1.76
N GLU A 67 17.26 10.97 -0.62
CA GLU A 67 16.69 11.00 0.72
C GLU A 67 17.21 12.19 1.53
N THR A 68 17.80 13.17 0.88
CA THR A 68 18.31 14.38 1.54
C THR A 68 17.16 15.14 2.21
N PRO A 69 17.41 15.82 3.36
CA PRO A 69 16.40 16.65 4.00
C PRO A 69 15.77 17.69 3.07
N ALA A 70 16.54 18.21 2.12
CA ALA A 70 16.06 19.17 1.13
C ALA A 70 14.99 18.55 0.21
N TYR A 71 15.25 17.32 -0.29
CA TYR A 71 14.30 16.61 -1.14
C TYR A 71 13.06 16.16 -0.38
N VAL A 72 13.24 15.53 0.79
CA VAL A 72 12.14 15.10 1.67
C VAL A 72 11.24 16.27 2.04
N ASN A 73 11.81 17.40 2.46
CA ASN A 73 11.03 18.60 2.79
C ASN A 73 10.38 19.22 1.55
N GLY A 74 10.99 19.08 0.37
CA GLY A 74 10.40 19.48 -0.91
C GLY A 74 9.11 18.71 -1.19
N LEU A 75 9.11 17.39 -1.05
CA LEU A 75 7.93 16.55 -1.23
C LEU A 75 6.83 16.89 -0.21
N LYS A 76 7.19 17.04 1.07
CA LYS A 76 6.22 17.46 2.12
C LYS A 76 5.57 18.79 1.80
N ARG A 77 6.38 19.77 1.39
CA ARG A 77 5.88 21.10 1.01
C ARG A 77 4.95 21.00 -0.19
N ALA A 78 5.32 20.22 -1.22
CA ALA A 78 4.47 20.03 -2.41
C ALA A 78 3.12 19.43 -2.01
N ALA A 79 3.11 18.31 -1.27
CA ALA A 79 1.88 17.67 -0.82
C ALA A 79 1.00 18.64 0.01
N PHE A 80 1.58 19.36 0.97
CA PHE A 80 0.86 20.32 1.81
C PHE A 80 0.20 21.44 0.98
N LEU A 81 0.91 22.00 -0.01
CA LEU A 81 0.38 23.06 -0.86
C LEU A 81 -0.75 22.58 -1.78
N HIS A 82 -0.78 21.30 -2.09
CA HIS A 82 -1.85 20.65 -2.86
C HIS A 82 -2.95 20.03 -1.99
N GLY A 83 -2.88 20.16 -0.66
CA GLY A 83 -3.87 19.59 0.27
C GLY A 83 -3.83 18.07 0.38
N LEU A 84 -2.70 17.44 0.02
CA LEU A 84 -2.53 15.98 0.02
C LEU A 84 -1.81 15.49 1.28
N SER A 85 -2.13 14.26 1.67
CA SER A 85 -1.43 13.50 2.71
C SER A 85 -0.54 12.41 2.10
N PHE A 86 0.46 11.93 2.86
CA PHE A 86 1.21 10.73 2.53
C PHE A 86 0.78 9.58 3.46
N PRO A 87 -0.11 8.67 3.04
CA PRO A 87 -0.60 7.60 3.90
C PRO A 87 0.41 6.48 4.15
N MET A 88 1.28 6.19 3.19
CA MET A 88 2.22 5.07 3.29
C MET A 88 3.51 5.32 2.48
N LEU A 89 4.62 4.80 2.99
CA LEU A 89 5.87 4.60 2.25
C LEU A 89 5.99 3.13 1.89
N SER A 90 5.89 2.79 0.61
CA SER A 90 6.02 1.42 0.12
C SER A 90 7.48 1.07 -0.11
N ILE A 91 7.99 0.14 0.69
CA ILE A 91 9.37 -0.34 0.61
C ILE A 91 9.44 -1.74 0.01
N HIS A 92 10.63 -2.13 -0.43
CA HIS A 92 10.91 -3.49 -0.89
C HIS A 92 12.08 -4.04 -0.08
N GLN A 93 11.80 -5.08 0.68
CA GLN A 93 12.79 -5.87 1.40
C GLN A 93 12.43 -7.36 1.27
N ASP A 94 13.34 -8.22 1.64
CA ASP A 94 13.16 -9.67 1.62
C ASP A 94 13.73 -10.27 2.91
N PHE A 95 12.88 -10.89 3.70
CA PHE A 95 13.26 -11.55 4.95
C PHE A 95 13.46 -13.06 4.80
N VAL A 96 13.26 -13.61 3.59
CA VAL A 96 13.38 -15.03 3.29
C VAL A 96 14.71 -15.32 2.62
N ASP A 97 15.76 -15.46 3.44
CA ASP A 97 17.07 -15.90 2.96
C ASP A 97 17.75 -16.75 4.06
N PRO A 98 18.37 -17.91 3.74
CA PRO A 98 19.10 -18.70 4.72
C PRO A 98 20.32 -17.97 5.32
N ASP A 99 20.91 -17.03 4.57
CA ASP A 99 22.03 -16.20 5.06
C ASP A 99 21.54 -15.12 6.05
N PRO A 100 21.92 -15.23 7.35
CA PRO A 100 21.53 -14.24 8.34
C PRO A 100 22.06 -12.83 8.05
N ALA A 101 23.17 -12.69 7.31
CA ALA A 101 23.72 -11.38 6.96
C ALA A 101 22.83 -10.67 5.93
N LYS A 102 22.17 -11.40 5.04
CA LYS A 102 21.19 -10.82 4.11
C LYS A 102 19.91 -10.40 4.81
N ARG A 103 19.41 -11.22 5.76
CA ARG A 103 18.26 -10.84 6.59
C ARG A 103 18.56 -9.59 7.43
N GLN A 104 19.78 -9.50 8.00
CA GLN A 104 20.18 -8.30 8.74
C GLN A 104 20.17 -7.05 7.84
N LYS A 105 20.66 -7.12 6.61
CA LYS A 105 20.57 -6.00 5.66
C LYS A 105 19.14 -5.59 5.36
N ALA A 106 18.19 -6.56 5.28
CA ALA A 106 16.78 -6.26 5.09
C ALA A 106 16.17 -5.59 6.34
N ILE A 107 16.58 -6.00 7.56
CA ILE A 107 16.21 -5.36 8.82
C ILE A 107 16.77 -3.94 8.87
N ASP A 108 18.05 -3.73 8.56
CA ASP A 108 18.70 -2.41 8.55
C ASP A 108 18.01 -1.47 7.55
N HIS A 109 17.70 -1.97 6.36
CA HIS A 109 16.94 -1.22 5.36
C HIS A 109 15.55 -0.84 5.86
N THR A 110 14.84 -1.77 6.51
CA THR A 110 13.51 -1.52 7.05
C THR A 110 13.54 -0.45 8.16
N THR A 111 14.49 -0.55 9.09
CA THR A 111 14.65 0.44 10.17
C THR A 111 15.02 1.82 9.63
N HIS A 112 15.89 1.89 8.63
CA HIS A 112 16.18 3.13 7.92
C HIS A 112 14.91 3.73 7.26
N CYS A 113 14.10 2.91 6.60
CA CYS A 113 12.86 3.37 5.98
C CYS A 113 11.79 3.81 7.01
N ILE A 114 11.79 3.26 8.22
CA ILE A 114 10.94 3.77 9.33
C ILE A 114 11.35 5.20 9.69
N GLU A 115 12.64 5.47 9.80
CA GLU A 115 13.17 6.82 10.08
C GLU A 115 12.86 7.79 8.92
N LEU A 116 13.02 7.35 7.68
CA LEU A 116 12.67 8.12 6.49
C LEU A 116 11.16 8.42 6.43
N ALA A 117 10.30 7.44 6.74
CA ALA A 117 8.86 7.66 6.83
C ALA A 117 8.52 8.74 7.88
N THR A 118 9.16 8.70 9.04
CA THR A 118 9.02 9.73 10.07
C THR A 118 9.43 11.12 9.53
N ALA A 119 10.54 11.20 8.81
CA ALA A 119 11.00 12.46 8.20
C ALA A 119 10.01 12.98 7.15
N LEU A 120 9.34 12.10 6.40
CA LEU A 120 8.27 12.42 5.45
C LEU A 120 6.93 12.76 6.13
N GLY A 121 6.78 12.51 7.44
CA GLY A 121 5.50 12.65 8.15
C GLY A 121 4.53 11.49 7.89
N ILE A 122 5.05 10.33 7.53
CA ILE A 122 4.31 9.11 7.22
C ILE A 122 4.31 8.20 8.46
N SER A 123 3.13 7.71 8.85
CA SER A 123 2.97 6.82 10.01
C SER A 123 2.74 5.35 9.64
N CYS A 124 2.98 4.97 8.40
CA CYS A 124 2.80 3.59 7.92
C CYS A 124 3.83 3.26 6.84
N ILE A 125 4.48 2.10 6.94
CA ILE A 125 5.30 1.56 5.83
C ILE A 125 4.78 0.20 5.41
N ARG A 126 4.83 -0.09 4.10
CA ARG A 126 4.56 -1.42 3.59
C ARG A 126 5.72 -2.35 3.87
N LEU A 127 5.42 -3.58 4.31
CA LEU A 127 6.37 -4.69 4.37
C LEU A 127 5.98 -5.80 3.40
N ASN A 128 6.96 -6.38 2.71
CA ASN A 128 6.84 -7.68 2.07
C ASN A 128 7.38 -8.77 3.02
N SER A 129 6.89 -10.00 2.91
CA SER A 129 7.48 -11.13 3.65
C SER A 129 8.83 -11.53 3.07
N GLY A 130 8.97 -11.39 1.76
CA GLY A 130 10.04 -11.98 0.98
C GLY A 130 9.64 -13.31 0.35
N ARG A 131 10.53 -13.83 -0.48
CA ARG A 131 10.33 -15.07 -1.24
C ARG A 131 11.62 -15.87 -1.35
N TRP A 132 11.51 -17.16 -1.65
CA TRP A 132 12.66 -18.06 -1.80
C TRP A 132 13.62 -17.67 -2.94
N GLY A 133 13.13 -17.02 -3.98
CA GLY A 133 13.92 -16.67 -5.17
C GLY A 133 14.39 -17.90 -5.94
N THR A 134 13.72 -19.03 -5.80
CA THR A 134 14.00 -20.26 -6.55
C THR A 134 13.57 -20.13 -8.00
N ILE A 135 12.52 -19.37 -8.28
CA ILE A 135 12.09 -18.99 -9.62
C ILE A 135 12.71 -17.65 -9.97
N LYS A 136 13.62 -17.62 -10.94
CA LYS A 136 14.42 -16.42 -11.25
C LYS A 136 13.69 -15.42 -12.12
N SER A 137 12.89 -15.88 -13.07
CA SER A 137 12.11 -15.04 -13.96
C SER A 137 10.81 -14.62 -13.26
N PHE A 138 10.48 -13.33 -13.29
CA PHE A 138 9.20 -12.85 -12.78
C PHE A 138 8.03 -13.36 -13.62
N ASP A 139 8.22 -13.51 -14.93
CA ASP A 139 7.22 -14.08 -15.83
C ASP A 139 6.88 -15.54 -15.45
N ASP A 140 7.89 -16.35 -15.06
CA ASP A 140 7.66 -17.69 -14.59
C ASP A 140 7.04 -17.75 -13.20
N LEU A 141 7.40 -16.81 -12.33
CA LEU A 141 6.79 -16.66 -11.01
C LEU A 141 5.28 -16.37 -11.12
N MET A 142 4.89 -15.51 -12.07
CA MET A 142 3.47 -15.18 -12.29
C MET A 142 2.67 -16.36 -12.85
N LYS A 143 3.27 -17.24 -13.63
CA LYS A 143 2.62 -18.49 -14.10
C LYS A 143 2.19 -19.42 -12.96
N VAL A 144 2.91 -19.36 -11.85
CA VAL A 144 2.61 -20.11 -10.62
C VAL A 144 2.02 -19.22 -9.52
N LYS A 145 1.47 -18.08 -9.90
CA LYS A 145 0.78 -17.13 -8.99
C LYS A 145 1.60 -16.75 -7.76
N GLY A 146 2.90 -16.55 -7.96
CA GLY A 146 3.80 -16.09 -6.92
C GLY A 146 4.27 -17.14 -5.92
N GLU A 147 3.87 -18.40 -6.07
CA GLU A 147 4.30 -19.50 -5.19
C GLU A 147 5.65 -20.06 -5.63
N GLU A 148 6.55 -20.26 -4.68
CA GLU A 148 7.87 -20.82 -4.93
C GLU A 148 8.17 -22.01 -4.00
N PRO A 149 8.83 -23.06 -4.50
CA PRO A 149 9.32 -24.11 -3.61
C PRO A 149 10.46 -23.59 -2.74
N PRO A 150 10.62 -24.13 -1.52
CA PRO A 150 11.78 -23.82 -0.68
C PRO A 150 13.12 -24.12 -1.39
N LEU A 151 14.16 -23.40 -0.98
CA LEU A 151 15.52 -23.72 -1.39
C LEU A 151 15.90 -25.14 -0.90
N PRO A 152 16.68 -25.92 -1.69
CA PRO A 152 17.12 -27.24 -1.29
C PRO A 152 17.78 -27.25 0.10
N GLY A 153 17.34 -28.14 0.96
CA GLY A 153 17.84 -28.25 2.34
C GLY A 153 17.12 -27.37 3.36
N HIS A 154 16.12 -26.58 2.93
CA HIS A 154 15.32 -25.72 3.80
C HIS A 154 13.83 -26.07 3.76
N THR A 155 13.11 -25.63 4.77
CA THR A 155 11.68 -25.86 4.93
C THR A 155 10.90 -24.53 4.90
N GLN A 156 9.61 -24.61 4.56
CA GLN A 156 8.73 -23.45 4.60
C GLN A 156 8.63 -22.85 6.02
N ASP A 157 8.70 -23.69 7.06
CA ASP A 157 8.66 -23.22 8.45
C ASP A 157 9.88 -22.39 8.83
N GLU A 158 11.05 -22.67 8.28
CA GLU A 158 12.24 -21.84 8.48
C GLU A 158 12.02 -20.44 7.86
N ALA A 159 11.44 -20.33 6.67
CA ALA A 159 11.14 -19.06 6.04
C ALA A 159 10.15 -18.23 6.88
N PHE A 160 9.10 -18.85 7.41
CA PHE A 160 8.18 -18.18 8.33
C PHE A 160 8.90 -17.69 9.58
N LYS A 161 9.75 -18.53 10.17
CA LYS A 161 10.54 -18.14 11.35
C LYS A 161 11.44 -16.94 11.05
N TRP A 162 12.17 -16.96 9.93
CA TRP A 162 13.06 -15.84 9.53
C TRP A 162 12.28 -14.54 9.33
N CYS A 163 11.11 -14.62 8.68
CA CYS A 163 10.25 -13.46 8.47
C CYS A 163 9.75 -12.89 9.80
N ILE A 164 9.22 -13.74 10.70
CA ILE A 164 8.73 -13.35 12.03
C ILE A 164 9.85 -12.73 12.87
N ASP A 165 11.03 -13.37 12.92
CA ASP A 165 12.18 -12.87 13.68
C ASP A 165 12.64 -11.49 13.14
N SER A 166 12.65 -11.32 11.82
CA SER A 166 13.05 -10.06 11.18
C SER A 166 12.05 -8.93 11.45
N ILE A 167 10.75 -9.22 11.38
CA ILE A 167 9.71 -8.24 11.74
C ILE A 167 9.86 -7.84 13.21
N ASN A 168 10.01 -8.81 14.12
CA ASN A 168 10.20 -8.54 15.54
C ASN A 168 11.44 -7.67 15.81
N ALA A 169 12.51 -7.82 15.04
CA ALA A 169 13.70 -6.98 15.13
C ALA A 169 13.44 -5.52 14.71
N CYS A 170 12.47 -5.27 13.83
CA CYS A 170 12.09 -3.92 13.38
C CYS A 170 11.11 -3.20 14.34
N LEU A 171 10.32 -3.96 15.14
CA LEU A 171 9.26 -3.40 15.98
C LEU A 171 9.72 -2.33 16.96
N PRO A 172 10.87 -2.45 17.67
CA PRO A 172 11.31 -1.41 18.59
C PRO A 172 11.53 -0.05 17.91
N THR A 173 12.02 -0.05 16.66
CA THR A 173 12.17 1.17 15.87
C THR A 173 10.81 1.70 15.41
N ALA A 174 9.91 0.83 14.97
CA ALA A 174 8.56 1.20 14.57
C ALA A 174 7.79 1.86 15.72
N GLU A 175 7.81 1.27 16.90
CA GLU A 175 7.19 1.82 18.12
C GLU A 175 7.79 3.17 18.50
N LYS A 176 9.13 3.26 18.56
CA LYS A 176 9.85 4.50 18.89
C LYS A 176 9.45 5.66 17.98
N HIS A 177 9.23 5.39 16.69
CA HIS A 177 8.93 6.40 15.68
C HIS A 177 7.43 6.58 15.42
N GLY A 178 6.56 5.76 16.02
CA GLY A 178 5.11 5.82 15.81
C GLY A 178 4.71 5.42 14.38
N VAL A 179 5.43 4.45 13.78
CA VAL A 179 5.22 3.99 12.41
C VAL A 179 4.69 2.57 12.40
N ILE A 180 3.53 2.35 11.80
CA ILE A 180 2.93 1.03 11.62
C ILE A 180 3.67 0.29 10.51
N LEU A 181 4.00 -0.98 10.76
CA LEU A 181 4.47 -1.93 9.77
C LEU A 181 3.25 -2.62 9.16
N ALA A 182 2.95 -2.36 7.89
CA ALA A 182 1.80 -2.93 7.19
C ALA A 182 2.25 -4.09 6.28
N LEU A 183 2.11 -5.33 6.76
CA LEU A 183 2.48 -6.52 6.01
C LEU A 183 1.50 -6.77 4.88
N GLU A 184 2.02 -6.91 3.66
CA GLU A 184 1.24 -7.07 2.44
C GLU A 184 1.03 -8.55 2.09
N ASN A 185 -0.16 -8.88 1.55
CA ASN A 185 -0.34 -10.08 0.75
C ASN A 185 0.34 -9.87 -0.60
N HIS A 186 1.54 -10.43 -0.73
CA HIS A 186 2.42 -10.26 -1.88
C HIS A 186 3.04 -11.61 -2.28
N TRP A 187 3.64 -11.65 -3.45
CA TRP A 187 4.33 -12.83 -3.97
C TRP A 187 5.34 -13.41 -2.97
N GLY A 188 5.38 -14.71 -2.83
CA GLY A 188 6.19 -15.42 -1.85
C GLY A 188 5.37 -15.96 -0.68
N LEU A 189 5.81 -15.78 0.58
CA LEU A 189 5.14 -16.40 1.74
C LEU A 189 3.71 -15.92 1.96
N THR A 190 3.39 -14.70 1.59
CA THR A 190 2.11 -14.04 1.90
C THR A 190 1.12 -13.99 0.75
N THR A 191 1.35 -14.74 -0.34
CA THR A 191 0.39 -14.89 -1.44
C THR A 191 -0.92 -15.55 -0.97
N ASP A 192 -0.84 -16.49 -0.02
CA ASP A 192 -1.98 -17.11 0.64
C ASP A 192 -2.36 -16.30 1.90
N PRO A 193 -3.63 -15.86 2.06
CA PRO A 193 -4.11 -15.16 3.24
C PRO A 193 -3.86 -15.90 4.56
N ALA A 194 -3.97 -17.23 4.59
CA ALA A 194 -3.70 -18.02 5.79
C ALA A 194 -2.25 -17.90 6.23
N ASN A 195 -1.31 -17.86 5.28
CA ASN A 195 0.11 -17.68 5.54
C ASN A 195 0.41 -16.27 6.08
N LEU A 196 -0.21 -15.24 5.51
CA LEU A 196 -0.08 -13.88 6.01
C LEU A 196 -0.60 -13.78 7.45
N LEU A 197 -1.78 -14.33 7.73
CA LEU A 197 -2.36 -14.37 9.06
C LEU A 197 -1.53 -15.20 10.05
N ARG A 198 -0.82 -16.22 9.60
CA ARG A 198 0.15 -16.98 10.40
C ARG A 198 1.26 -16.05 10.94
N ILE A 199 1.86 -15.24 10.06
CA ILE A 199 2.90 -14.27 10.45
C ILE A 199 2.30 -13.21 11.38
N TYR A 200 1.19 -12.60 10.98
CA TYR A 200 0.52 -11.56 11.75
C TYR A 200 0.21 -11.97 13.19
N LYS A 201 -0.38 -13.17 13.37
CA LYS A 201 -0.73 -13.70 14.68
C LYS A 201 0.49 -14.11 15.52
N ALA A 202 1.57 -14.58 14.87
CA ALA A 202 2.78 -14.98 15.57
C ALA A 202 3.59 -13.78 16.11
N VAL A 203 3.55 -12.64 15.41
CA VAL A 203 4.20 -11.41 15.85
C VAL A 203 3.41 -10.71 16.96
N ASP A 204 2.08 -10.73 16.90
CA ASP A 204 1.13 -10.22 17.91
C ASP A 204 1.51 -8.84 18.49
N SER A 205 1.74 -7.87 17.62
CA SER A 205 2.14 -6.51 17.99
C SER A 205 1.12 -5.46 17.53
N PRO A 206 0.84 -4.42 18.35
CA PRO A 206 0.02 -3.29 17.92
C PRO A 206 0.64 -2.52 16.76
N TRP A 207 1.95 -2.63 16.56
CA TRP A 207 2.70 -1.97 15.49
C TRP A 207 2.78 -2.78 14.18
N LEU A 208 2.29 -4.02 14.16
CA LEU A 208 2.09 -4.79 12.93
C LEU A 208 0.61 -4.78 12.56
N ARG A 209 0.30 -4.41 11.34
CA ARG A 209 -1.03 -4.43 10.71
C ARG A 209 -0.91 -4.96 9.28
N LEU A 210 -2.02 -4.95 8.53
CA LEU A 210 -2.00 -5.43 7.16
C LEU A 210 -2.17 -4.29 6.15
N ASN A 211 -1.37 -4.34 5.09
CA ASN A 211 -1.66 -3.74 3.80
C ASN A 211 -2.32 -4.83 2.94
N VAL A 212 -3.55 -4.60 2.52
CA VAL A 212 -4.28 -5.60 1.74
C VAL A 212 -4.31 -5.18 0.28
N ASP A 213 -3.55 -5.90 -0.56
CA ASP A 213 -3.57 -5.72 -2.01
C ASP A 213 -4.73 -6.52 -2.61
N THR A 214 -5.53 -5.90 -3.46
CA THR A 214 -6.73 -6.51 -4.05
C THR A 214 -6.44 -7.48 -5.19
N GLY A 215 -5.22 -7.47 -5.74
CA GLY A 215 -4.83 -8.27 -6.91
C GLY A 215 -3.84 -9.40 -6.62
N ASN A 216 -3.13 -9.36 -5.48
CA ASN A 216 -2.05 -10.29 -5.17
C ASN A 216 -2.55 -11.56 -4.44
N TYR A 217 -3.39 -12.36 -5.09
CA TYR A 217 -3.96 -13.58 -4.52
C TYR A 217 -3.69 -14.80 -5.41
N ALA A 218 -3.36 -15.93 -4.79
CA ALA A 218 -3.29 -17.21 -5.48
C ALA A 218 -4.69 -17.75 -5.84
N GLY A 219 -5.70 -17.46 -5.02
CA GLY A 219 -7.11 -17.89 -5.14
C GLY A 219 -8.09 -16.77 -5.46
N ASP A 220 -9.32 -16.90 -4.94
CA ASP A 220 -10.36 -15.87 -5.07
C ASP A 220 -9.98 -14.63 -4.23
N PRO A 221 -9.82 -13.44 -4.85
CA PRO A 221 -9.44 -12.24 -4.12
C PRO A 221 -10.48 -11.82 -3.07
N TYR A 222 -11.76 -12.09 -3.28
CA TYR A 222 -12.81 -11.69 -2.35
C TYR A 222 -12.82 -12.55 -1.09
N GLU A 223 -12.57 -13.87 -1.20
CA GLU A 223 -12.41 -14.75 -0.05
C GLU A 223 -11.17 -14.36 0.78
N GLY A 224 -10.07 -14.03 0.10
CA GLY A 224 -8.87 -13.54 0.74
C GLY A 224 -9.11 -12.19 1.45
N LEU A 225 -9.78 -11.26 0.76
CA LEU A 225 -10.12 -9.96 1.34
C LEU A 225 -11.01 -10.08 2.59
N GLU A 226 -12.02 -10.96 2.58
CA GLU A 226 -12.87 -11.22 3.76
C GLU A 226 -12.04 -11.68 4.98
N GLN A 227 -10.99 -12.46 4.76
CA GLN A 227 -10.11 -12.94 5.84
C GLN A 227 -9.19 -11.84 6.37
N LEU A 228 -8.69 -10.95 5.49
CA LEU A 228 -7.65 -9.96 5.82
C LEU A 228 -8.22 -8.60 6.25
N ALA A 229 -9.39 -8.22 5.76
CA ALA A 229 -10.03 -6.92 6.01
C ALA A 229 -10.16 -6.55 7.51
N PRO A 230 -10.44 -7.48 8.46
CA PRO A 230 -10.49 -7.16 9.89
C PRO A 230 -9.19 -6.56 10.47
N HIS A 231 -8.06 -6.76 9.79
CA HIS A 231 -6.73 -6.36 10.25
C HIS A 231 -6.10 -5.28 9.36
N ALA A 232 -6.78 -4.90 8.26
CA ALA A 232 -6.29 -3.94 7.30
C ALA A 232 -6.25 -2.51 7.85
N VAL A 233 -5.18 -1.79 7.59
CA VAL A 233 -5.04 -0.34 7.85
C VAL A 233 -4.93 0.47 6.56
N ILE A 234 -4.52 -0.19 5.48
CA ILE A 234 -4.48 0.36 4.15
C ILE A 234 -4.79 -0.75 3.14
N VAL A 235 -5.40 -0.38 2.02
CA VAL A 235 -5.73 -1.29 0.91
C VAL A 235 -5.08 -0.75 -0.36
N GLN A 236 -4.30 -1.57 -1.06
CA GLN A 236 -3.83 -1.27 -2.40
C GLN A 236 -4.85 -1.80 -3.42
N ALA A 237 -5.45 -0.87 -4.16
CA ALA A 237 -6.50 -1.14 -5.12
C ALA A 237 -5.92 -1.26 -6.53
N LYS A 238 -5.88 -2.47 -7.07
CA LYS A 238 -5.34 -2.73 -8.42
C LYS A 238 -6.37 -2.42 -9.51
N THR A 239 -5.92 -1.79 -10.58
CA THR A 239 -6.68 -1.65 -11.84
C THR A 239 -5.79 -1.98 -13.03
N TYR A 240 -6.43 -2.45 -14.12
CA TYR A 240 -5.69 -3.03 -15.25
C TYR A 240 -6.19 -2.48 -16.59
N TYR A 241 -6.39 -1.16 -16.70
CA TYR A 241 -6.80 -0.54 -17.97
C TYR A 241 -5.75 -0.79 -19.06
N GLY A 242 -6.20 -1.22 -20.24
CA GLY A 242 -5.33 -1.65 -21.32
C GLY A 242 -4.81 -3.09 -21.20
N GLY A 243 -5.24 -3.82 -20.15
CA GLY A 243 -4.71 -5.13 -19.79
C GLY A 243 -3.46 -5.05 -18.91
N GLY A 244 -3.19 -6.08 -18.13
CA GLY A 244 -1.97 -6.19 -17.34
C GLY A 244 -0.91 -7.01 -18.07
N LYS A 245 0.33 -6.73 -17.85
CA LYS A 245 1.47 -7.43 -18.47
C LYS A 245 1.48 -8.94 -18.21
N TRP A 246 1.08 -9.37 -17.04
CA TRP A 246 1.11 -10.81 -16.65
C TRP A 246 -0.28 -11.39 -16.46
N TYR A 247 -1.21 -10.61 -15.96
CA TYR A 247 -2.59 -10.97 -15.74
C TYR A 247 -3.46 -9.72 -15.68
N THR A 248 -4.76 -9.91 -15.88
CA THR A 248 -5.76 -8.85 -15.72
C THR A 248 -6.85 -9.41 -14.82
N LEU A 249 -7.23 -8.67 -13.80
CA LEU A 249 -8.35 -8.98 -12.94
C LEU A 249 -9.46 -7.96 -13.17
N ASP A 250 -10.67 -8.44 -13.36
CA ASP A 250 -11.88 -7.62 -13.36
C ASP A 250 -12.42 -7.57 -11.92
N LEU A 251 -11.96 -6.57 -11.16
CA LEU A 251 -12.26 -6.44 -9.74
C LEU A 251 -13.52 -5.61 -9.54
N ASP A 252 -14.53 -6.20 -8.90
CA ASP A 252 -15.77 -5.54 -8.48
C ASP A 252 -15.52 -4.69 -7.22
N TYR A 253 -15.26 -3.40 -7.42
CA TYR A 253 -14.97 -2.47 -6.32
C TYR A 253 -16.19 -2.18 -5.44
N ASP A 254 -17.43 -2.32 -5.93
CA ASP A 254 -18.63 -2.25 -5.09
C ASP A 254 -18.68 -3.42 -4.09
N ARG A 255 -18.31 -4.61 -4.53
CA ARG A 255 -18.16 -5.79 -3.66
C ARG A 255 -17.03 -5.60 -2.65
N ILE A 256 -15.87 -5.11 -3.09
CA ILE A 256 -14.71 -4.80 -2.22
C ILE A 256 -15.10 -3.78 -1.16
N ALA A 257 -15.76 -2.69 -1.54
CA ALA A 257 -16.22 -1.66 -0.62
C ALA A 257 -17.20 -2.21 0.44
N LYS A 258 -18.13 -3.09 0.04
CA LYS A 258 -19.04 -3.77 0.98
C LYS A 258 -18.28 -4.63 1.98
N ILE A 259 -17.27 -5.40 1.54
CA ILE A 259 -16.44 -6.21 2.43
C ILE A 259 -15.70 -5.32 3.43
N LEU A 260 -15.03 -4.27 2.97
CA LEU A 260 -14.31 -3.35 3.84
C LEU A 260 -15.22 -2.65 4.86
N ARG A 261 -16.39 -2.18 4.45
CA ARG A 261 -17.39 -1.57 5.35
C ARG A 261 -17.93 -2.56 6.38
N LYS A 262 -18.19 -3.81 5.99
CA LYS A 262 -18.61 -4.89 6.91
C LYS A 262 -17.61 -5.07 8.07
N HIS A 263 -16.32 -4.92 7.78
CA HIS A 263 -15.24 -5.04 8.76
C HIS A 263 -14.84 -3.71 9.41
N ASN A 264 -15.62 -2.64 9.23
CA ASN A 264 -15.39 -1.32 9.80
C ASN A 264 -14.04 -0.71 9.40
N PHE A 265 -13.57 -0.97 8.19
CA PHE A 265 -12.35 -0.36 7.66
C PHE A 265 -12.49 1.17 7.62
N GLN A 266 -11.48 1.88 8.12
CA GLN A 266 -11.41 3.34 8.19
C GLN A 266 -10.08 3.88 7.68
N GLY A 267 -9.31 3.03 7.02
CA GLY A 267 -7.99 3.37 6.48
C GLY A 267 -8.06 4.06 5.13
N TRP A 268 -6.96 3.99 4.42
CA TRP A 268 -6.82 4.50 3.07
C TRP A 268 -6.98 3.40 2.03
N VAL A 269 -7.59 3.75 0.90
CA VAL A 269 -7.54 2.93 -0.31
C VAL A 269 -6.61 3.62 -1.29
N SER A 270 -5.47 3.00 -1.58
CA SER A 270 -4.43 3.53 -2.47
C SER A 270 -4.48 2.83 -3.81
N LEU A 271 -4.73 3.57 -4.88
CA LEU A 271 -4.73 3.02 -6.23
C LEU A 271 -3.32 2.58 -6.65
N GLU A 272 -3.20 1.35 -7.12
CA GLU A 272 -2.07 0.87 -7.93
C GLU A 272 -2.57 0.46 -9.33
N MET A 273 -2.47 1.38 -10.29
CA MET A 273 -2.79 1.08 -11.68
C MET A 273 -1.64 0.28 -12.30
N GLU A 274 -1.92 -0.94 -12.75
CA GLU A 274 -0.94 -1.88 -13.33
C GLU A 274 -1.23 -2.23 -14.80
N GLY A 275 -2.20 -1.55 -15.42
CA GLY A 275 -2.53 -1.75 -16.82
C GLY A 275 -1.51 -1.12 -17.77
N GLU A 276 -1.57 -1.52 -19.04
CA GLU A 276 -0.69 -1.02 -20.09
C GLU A 276 -1.21 0.27 -20.76
N GLU A 277 -2.43 0.74 -20.42
CA GLU A 277 -2.92 2.04 -20.89
C GLU A 277 -2.10 3.17 -20.27
N ASP A 278 -1.96 4.27 -21.03
CA ASP A 278 -1.28 5.48 -20.54
C ASP A 278 -1.83 5.92 -19.17
N ALA A 279 -0.93 6.14 -18.22
CA ALA A 279 -1.29 6.45 -16.84
C ALA A 279 -2.08 7.75 -16.69
N ASP A 280 -1.81 8.75 -17.55
CA ASP A 280 -2.56 10.02 -17.54
C ASP A 280 -4.02 9.86 -18.00
N ILE A 281 -4.34 8.71 -18.62
CA ILE A 281 -5.70 8.31 -19.02
C ILE A 281 -6.28 7.30 -18.02
N ALA A 282 -5.51 6.28 -17.67
CA ALA A 282 -5.96 5.15 -16.85
C ALA A 282 -6.19 5.51 -15.37
N VAL A 283 -5.32 6.36 -14.80
CA VAL A 283 -5.43 6.75 -13.38
C VAL A 283 -6.71 7.57 -13.10
N PRO A 284 -7.08 8.59 -13.91
CA PRO A 284 -8.38 9.26 -13.76
C PRO A 284 -9.57 8.29 -13.88
N LYS A 285 -9.57 7.38 -14.85
CA LYS A 285 -10.63 6.35 -14.97
C LYS A 285 -10.73 5.47 -13.72
N SER A 286 -9.58 5.05 -13.19
CA SER A 286 -9.50 4.25 -11.97
C SER A 286 -10.04 5.01 -10.77
N TYR A 287 -9.71 6.30 -10.66
CA TYR A 287 -10.23 7.17 -9.60
C TYR A 287 -11.75 7.21 -9.59
N GLU A 288 -12.38 7.42 -10.75
CA GLU A 288 -13.86 7.46 -10.85
C GLU A 288 -14.53 6.15 -10.38
N VAL A 289 -13.94 5.00 -10.76
CA VAL A 289 -14.42 3.68 -10.29
C VAL A 289 -14.32 3.55 -8.77
N LEU A 290 -13.16 3.88 -8.20
CA LEU A 290 -12.95 3.81 -6.76
C LEU A 290 -13.83 4.82 -6.01
N ARG A 291 -13.93 6.06 -6.49
CA ARG A 291 -14.75 7.10 -5.86
C ARG A 291 -16.24 6.69 -5.84
N SER A 292 -16.75 6.18 -6.97
CA SER A 292 -18.11 5.67 -7.04
C SER A 292 -18.38 4.56 -6.01
N ALA A 293 -17.47 3.60 -5.88
CA ALA A 293 -17.64 2.46 -4.97
C ALA A 293 -17.47 2.85 -3.48
N PHE A 294 -16.61 3.81 -3.18
CA PHE A 294 -16.28 4.17 -1.79
C PHE A 294 -17.05 5.37 -1.23
N ASP A 295 -17.75 6.14 -2.05
CA ASP A 295 -18.66 7.23 -1.59
C ASP A 295 -20.12 6.74 -1.43
N ALA A 296 -20.49 5.54 -1.94
CA ALA A 296 -21.83 5.00 -1.93
C ALA A 296 -22.31 4.48 -0.55
#